data_01fb0c2b8c663fb4b02c3c1b0361490b
#
_entry.id   01fb0c2b8c663fb4b02c3c1b0361490b
#
_cell.length_a   1.000
_cell.length_b   1.000
_cell.length_c   1.000
_cell.angle_alpha   90.00
_cell.angle_beta   90.00
_cell.angle_gamma   90.00
#
_symmetry.space_group_name_H-M   'P 1'
#
loop_
_entity.id
_entity.type
_entity.pdbx_description
1 polymer ?
#
loop_
_entity_poly.entity_id
_entity_poly.type
_entity_poly.pdbx_seq_one_letter_code
_entity_poly.pdbx_strand_id
1 'polypeptide(L)'
;MFCSISTFSGGGIGDAGIEWGCKVPVISACELVPDRAGLIRHNYPGTHVFQGDIWELKQGIIEHAQRKLDGKAPWLFVMSPPCQGMSSNGVGRIRASMTAGKRPKEDERNRLVLPGVEIVEELKPSWFLLENVRRMENTIITNENGELENILSMLGRRLHPLGYTIRSSIIDFRDLGVPHHRQRLITVGCRIPEIVEKLPPTNEIFSKHPSPLHPIRTHGYDGQPGHITMRESIGHMPKLDALTKTVDEDDPYHQIPSWNEQHYFCMEHTPEGSTAFDNNTCISCGHTGNLSQDVDCNKCGERLAKPQIEVEEWECPDCNFTLRKSRTSCQCGFIRPKGMAVTRNRRVVRGFKTSYRRLKWDAPASTLTMNSGVISSDMKGHPEQNRVLSVREILLLSSLEAHPGVEYEWDRKYQFRSINQKGELFYKGDFTPKLVRQVIGESIPPLAMNRIVGRLMDLDERIEGLSKTKGMSTQKFLDEIFN
;
A
#
# COMPACT_ATOMS: atom_id res chain seq x y z
N MET A 1 10.18 -13.00 26.55
CA MET A 1 10.03 -11.53 26.36
C MET A 1 9.62 -11.31 24.93
N PHE A 2 8.47 -10.72 24.70
CA PHE A 2 8.04 -10.36 23.36
C PHE A 2 8.91 -9.21 22.85
N CYS A 3 9.50 -9.38 21.66
CA CYS A 3 10.21 -8.34 20.93
C CYS A 3 10.14 -8.62 19.43
N SER A 4 10.30 -7.61 18.63
CA SER A 4 10.24 -7.74 17.17
C SER A 4 11.44 -7.10 16.47
N ILE A 5 11.70 -7.59 15.27
CA ILE A 5 12.63 -7.02 14.29
C ILE A 5 11.81 -6.71 13.04
N SER A 6 11.97 -5.51 12.49
CA SER A 6 11.26 -5.06 11.28
C SER A 6 12.24 -4.78 10.16
N THR A 7 11.97 -5.28 8.95
CA THR A 7 12.79 -5.00 7.76
C THR A 7 11.91 -4.45 6.63
N PHE A 8 12.48 -3.58 5.82
CA PHE A 8 11.74 -2.78 4.84
C PHE A 8 10.67 -1.92 5.53
N SER A 9 11.06 -1.35 6.66
CA SER A 9 10.13 -0.76 7.64
C SER A 9 9.43 0.52 7.13
N GLY A 10 9.85 1.07 5.98
CA GLY A 10 9.33 2.33 5.49
C GLY A 10 9.53 3.44 6.52
N GLY A 11 8.46 4.18 6.83
CA GLY A 11 8.48 5.17 7.92
C GLY A 11 8.18 4.58 9.30
N GLY A 12 8.10 3.25 9.48
CA GLY A 12 7.69 2.63 10.74
C GLY A 12 6.18 2.74 11.03
N ILE A 13 5.37 3.01 10.01
CA ILE A 13 3.91 3.19 10.19
C ILE A 13 3.27 1.89 10.69
N GLY A 14 3.61 0.74 10.09
CA GLY A 14 3.13 -0.57 10.57
C GLY A 14 3.64 -0.90 11.97
N ASP A 15 4.87 -0.48 12.28
CA ASP A 15 5.51 -0.71 13.57
C ASP A 15 4.76 -0.03 14.73
N ALA A 16 3.98 1.03 14.46
CA ALA A 16 3.08 1.62 15.44
C ALA A 16 2.04 0.61 15.95
N GLY A 17 1.48 -0.22 15.06
CA GLY A 17 0.56 -1.29 15.46
C GLY A 17 1.22 -2.37 16.32
N ILE A 18 2.52 -2.61 16.14
CA ILE A 18 3.31 -3.57 16.92
C ILE A 18 3.68 -2.97 18.27
N GLU A 19 4.40 -1.83 18.26
CA GLU A 19 5.00 -1.28 19.47
C GLU A 19 3.98 -0.52 20.35
N TRP A 20 3.14 0.31 19.73
CA TRP A 20 2.17 1.11 20.48
C TRP A 20 0.87 0.36 20.73
N GLY A 21 0.41 -0.42 19.74
CA GLY A 21 -0.81 -1.21 19.86
C GLY A 21 -0.63 -2.48 20.68
N CYS A 22 0.28 -3.37 20.27
CA CYS A 22 0.52 -4.65 20.93
C CYS A 22 1.51 -4.60 22.08
N LYS A 23 2.18 -3.46 22.33
CA LYS A 23 3.23 -3.31 23.35
C LYS A 23 4.43 -4.25 23.15
N VAL A 24 4.72 -4.62 21.91
CA VAL A 24 5.86 -5.45 21.52
C VAL A 24 6.99 -4.54 21.03
N PRO A 25 8.09 -4.36 21.77
CA PRO A 25 9.18 -3.49 21.36
C PRO A 25 9.80 -3.91 20.03
N VAL A 26 9.98 -2.95 19.12
CA VAL A 26 10.76 -3.13 17.88
C VAL A 26 12.22 -2.83 18.19
N ILE A 27 13.04 -3.87 18.40
CA ILE A 27 14.44 -3.72 18.83
C ILE A 27 15.37 -3.26 17.70
N SER A 28 15.04 -3.59 16.44
CA SER A 28 15.74 -3.09 15.26
C SER A 28 14.83 -2.95 14.06
N ALA A 29 15.12 -1.95 13.23
CA ALA A 29 14.43 -1.68 11.96
C ALA A 29 15.45 -1.48 10.84
N CYS A 30 15.13 -1.94 9.62
CA CYS A 30 15.97 -1.74 8.44
C CYS A 30 15.20 -1.01 7.33
N GLU A 31 15.75 0.11 6.86
CA GLU A 31 15.17 0.92 5.79
C GLU A 31 16.25 1.52 4.89
N LEU A 32 16.05 1.42 3.57
CA LEU A 32 16.99 1.92 2.58
C LEU A 32 16.99 3.45 2.47
N VAL A 33 15.80 4.04 2.52
CA VAL A 33 15.58 5.47 2.21
C VAL A 33 15.87 6.34 3.43
N PRO A 34 16.82 7.28 3.36
CA PRO A 34 17.30 8.02 4.53
C PRO A 34 16.21 8.80 5.29
N ASP A 35 15.30 9.48 4.58
CA ASP A 35 14.23 10.25 5.21
C ASP A 35 13.18 9.38 5.89
N ARG A 36 12.93 8.17 5.38
CA ARG A 36 12.06 7.15 6.03
C ARG A 36 12.72 6.58 7.27
N ALA A 37 13.99 6.19 7.18
CA ALA A 37 14.78 5.77 8.34
C ALA A 37 14.82 6.88 9.41
N GLY A 38 14.83 8.15 9.01
CA GLY A 38 14.75 9.31 9.88
C GLY A 38 13.43 9.41 10.64
N LEU A 39 12.30 9.03 10.03
CA LEU A 39 11.01 8.95 10.70
C LEU A 39 11.03 7.88 11.81
N ILE A 40 11.64 6.73 11.54
CA ILE A 40 11.76 5.65 12.54
C ILE A 40 12.59 6.14 13.72
N ARG A 41 13.76 6.75 13.50
CA ARG A 41 14.62 7.29 14.58
C ARG A 41 13.88 8.28 15.47
N HIS A 42 13.02 9.11 14.86
CA HIS A 42 12.27 10.12 15.62
C HIS A 42 11.15 9.48 16.46
N ASN A 43 10.37 8.58 15.86
CA ASN A 43 9.19 8.01 16.52
C ASN A 43 9.51 6.85 17.46
N TYR A 44 10.61 6.14 17.24
CA TYR A 44 11.00 4.93 17.98
C TYR A 44 12.43 5.04 18.52
N PRO A 45 12.67 5.88 19.55
CA PRO A 45 14.02 6.13 20.06
C PRO A 45 14.68 4.90 20.69
N GLY A 46 13.91 3.86 21.03
CA GLY A 46 14.42 2.58 21.53
C GLY A 46 14.84 1.59 20.43
N THR A 47 14.51 1.88 19.16
CA THR A 47 14.79 1.02 18.01
C THR A 47 16.16 1.35 17.39
N HIS A 48 17.01 0.33 17.20
CA HIS A 48 18.23 0.50 16.42
C HIS A 48 17.90 0.51 14.92
N VAL A 49 18.20 1.60 14.22
CA VAL A 49 17.85 1.78 12.80
C VAL A 49 19.03 1.51 11.89
N PHE A 50 18.97 0.41 11.15
CA PHE A 50 19.88 0.06 10.07
C PHE A 50 19.43 0.79 8.79
N GLN A 51 20.19 1.80 8.37
CA GLN A 51 19.88 2.57 7.16
C GLN A 51 20.79 2.14 6.01
N GLY A 52 20.23 1.53 4.98
CA GLY A 52 20.96 1.09 3.78
C GLY A 52 20.38 -0.18 3.16
N ASP A 53 21.14 -0.79 2.25
CA ASP A 53 20.73 -2.01 1.57
C ASP A 53 20.78 -3.21 2.53
N ILE A 54 19.65 -3.92 2.61
CA ILE A 54 19.53 -5.10 3.48
C ILE A 54 20.53 -6.21 3.11
N TRP A 55 20.96 -6.32 1.84
CA TRP A 55 21.97 -7.28 1.42
C TRP A 55 23.30 -7.05 2.16
N GLU A 56 23.66 -5.80 2.38
CA GLU A 56 24.86 -5.41 3.10
C GLU A 56 24.67 -5.43 4.62
N LEU A 57 23.46 -5.11 5.09
CA LEU A 57 23.16 -4.88 6.51
C LEU A 57 22.67 -6.12 7.25
N LYS A 58 22.26 -7.19 6.56
CA LYS A 58 21.66 -8.38 7.19
C LYS A 58 22.52 -8.98 8.30
N GLN A 59 23.84 -9.08 8.10
CA GLN A 59 24.75 -9.60 9.11
C GLN A 59 24.77 -8.71 10.38
N GLY A 60 24.82 -7.40 10.22
CA GLY A 60 24.75 -6.45 11.32
C GLY A 60 23.43 -6.54 12.11
N ILE A 61 22.30 -6.78 11.41
CA ILE A 61 20.98 -6.99 12.03
C ILE A 61 21.00 -8.26 12.90
N ILE A 62 21.55 -9.36 12.37
CA ILE A 62 21.68 -10.63 13.09
C ILE A 62 22.52 -10.46 14.34
N GLU A 63 23.71 -9.89 14.21
CA GLU A 63 24.63 -9.67 15.34
C GLU A 63 24.06 -8.73 16.40
N HIS A 64 23.34 -7.68 15.98
CA HIS A 64 22.64 -6.78 16.91
C HIS A 64 21.58 -7.54 17.69
N ALA A 65 20.73 -8.33 17.00
CA ALA A 65 19.70 -9.11 17.66
C ALA A 65 20.28 -10.12 18.64
N GLN A 66 21.30 -10.87 18.26
CA GLN A 66 21.97 -11.84 19.11
C GLN A 66 22.56 -11.19 20.38
N ARG A 67 23.24 -10.04 20.24
CA ARG A 67 23.74 -9.27 21.40
C ARG A 67 22.63 -8.74 22.29
N LYS A 68 21.57 -8.16 21.68
CA LYS A 68 20.47 -7.54 22.42
C LYS A 68 19.63 -8.55 23.18
N LEU A 69 19.57 -9.80 22.70
CA LEU A 69 18.75 -10.88 23.24
C LEU A 69 19.57 -11.96 23.96
N ASP A 70 20.85 -11.73 24.23
CA ASP A 70 21.77 -12.70 24.86
C ASP A 70 21.72 -14.07 24.15
N GLY A 71 21.74 -14.08 22.82
CA GLY A 71 21.68 -15.26 21.98
C GLY A 71 20.31 -15.92 21.87
N LYS A 72 19.27 -15.38 22.52
CA LYS A 72 17.89 -15.89 22.40
C LYS A 72 17.27 -15.46 21.09
N ALA A 73 16.37 -16.30 20.55
CA ALA A 73 15.59 -15.97 19.38
C ALA A 73 14.63 -14.80 19.63
N PRO A 74 14.45 -13.87 18.67
CA PRO A 74 13.38 -12.87 18.76
C PRO A 74 12.01 -13.54 18.71
N TRP A 75 11.01 -12.90 19.28
CA TRP A 75 9.64 -13.41 19.20
C TRP A 75 9.06 -13.29 17.81
N LEU A 76 9.22 -12.11 17.16
CA LEU A 76 8.65 -11.81 15.85
C LEU A 76 9.71 -11.20 14.91
N PHE A 77 9.71 -11.67 13.66
CA PHE A 77 10.43 -11.03 12.57
C PHE A 77 9.43 -10.59 11.49
N VAL A 78 9.44 -9.32 11.12
CA VAL A 78 8.55 -8.73 10.11
C VAL A 78 9.35 -8.32 8.89
N MET A 79 8.88 -8.70 7.71
CA MET A 79 9.45 -8.26 6.44
C MET A 79 8.37 -7.84 5.44
N SER A 80 8.56 -6.66 4.83
CA SER A 80 7.65 -6.10 3.82
C SER A 80 8.45 -5.64 2.60
N PRO A 81 9.06 -6.57 1.84
CA PRO A 81 9.93 -6.22 0.73
C PRO A 81 9.18 -5.47 -0.38
N PRO A 82 9.87 -4.60 -1.16
CA PRO A 82 9.23 -3.78 -2.18
C PRO A 82 8.43 -4.56 -3.21
N CYS A 83 7.20 -4.15 -3.46
CA CYS A 83 6.26 -4.81 -4.37
C CYS A 83 6.22 -4.22 -5.79
N GLN A 84 7.12 -3.29 -6.14
CA GLN A 84 7.01 -2.51 -7.39
C GLN A 84 7.09 -3.38 -8.65
N GLY A 85 7.81 -4.49 -8.63
CA GLY A 85 7.85 -5.50 -9.70
C GLY A 85 6.57 -6.33 -9.82
N MET A 86 5.78 -6.41 -8.75
CA MET A 86 4.61 -7.28 -8.62
C MET A 86 3.28 -6.51 -8.64
N SER A 87 3.28 -5.17 -8.44
CA SER A 87 2.05 -4.38 -8.34
C SER A 87 1.34 -4.25 -9.69
N SER A 88 0.00 -4.22 -9.70
CA SER A 88 -0.82 -4.07 -10.91
C SER A 88 -0.51 -2.79 -11.70
N ASN A 89 -0.18 -1.70 -11.02
CA ASN A 89 0.20 -0.42 -11.64
C ASN A 89 1.63 -0.42 -12.19
N GLY A 90 2.52 -1.25 -11.61
CA GLY A 90 3.92 -1.40 -12.06
C GLY A 90 4.08 -2.31 -13.27
N VAL A 91 3.34 -3.42 -13.30
CA VAL A 91 3.51 -4.49 -14.31
C VAL A 91 3.34 -3.99 -15.75
N GLY A 92 2.38 -3.12 -16.02
CA GLY A 92 2.18 -2.57 -17.37
C GLY A 92 3.39 -1.75 -17.85
N ARG A 93 3.97 -0.91 -17.00
CA ARG A 93 5.16 -0.11 -17.30
C ARG A 93 6.42 -0.98 -17.42
N ILE A 94 6.53 -1.98 -16.54
CA ILE A 94 7.66 -2.92 -16.55
C ILE A 94 7.63 -3.76 -17.82
N ARG A 95 6.48 -4.35 -18.20
CA ARG A 95 6.33 -5.12 -19.44
C ARG A 95 6.68 -4.28 -20.67
N ALA A 96 6.15 -3.07 -20.77
CA ALA A 96 6.48 -2.16 -21.87
C ALA A 96 7.99 -1.84 -21.93
N SER A 97 8.63 -1.66 -20.78
CA SER A 97 10.07 -1.39 -20.68
C SER A 97 10.93 -2.63 -21.02
N MET A 98 10.46 -3.83 -20.63
CA MET A 98 11.10 -5.11 -20.97
C MET A 98 10.98 -5.40 -22.47
N THR A 99 9.80 -5.21 -23.06
CA THR A 99 9.57 -5.36 -24.51
C THR A 99 10.41 -4.38 -25.32
N ALA A 100 10.71 -3.20 -24.76
CA ALA A 100 11.59 -2.21 -25.38
C ALA A 100 13.10 -2.47 -25.13
N GLY A 101 13.44 -3.58 -24.47
CA GLY A 101 14.85 -3.93 -24.14
C GLY A 101 15.52 -3.01 -23.12
N LYS A 102 14.72 -2.18 -22.41
CA LYS A 102 15.24 -1.19 -21.44
C LYS A 102 15.38 -1.71 -20.02
N ARG A 103 14.90 -2.90 -19.72
CA ARG A 103 15.00 -3.56 -18.41
C ARG A 103 15.24 -5.06 -18.55
N PRO A 104 15.90 -5.70 -17.55
CA PRO A 104 16.05 -7.15 -17.46
C PRO A 104 14.67 -7.85 -17.46
N LYS A 105 14.63 -9.13 -17.79
CA LYS A 105 13.40 -9.95 -17.74
C LYS A 105 12.88 -10.14 -16.33
N GLU A 106 13.76 -10.14 -15.33
CA GLU A 106 13.42 -10.20 -13.90
C GLU A 106 13.62 -8.83 -13.24
N ASP A 107 12.71 -8.47 -12.33
CA ASP A 107 12.90 -7.30 -11.48
C ASP A 107 13.67 -7.75 -10.21
N GLU A 108 14.92 -7.36 -10.10
CA GLU A 108 15.81 -7.73 -8.98
C GLU A 108 15.22 -7.43 -7.61
N ARG A 109 14.32 -6.45 -7.52
CA ARG A 109 13.62 -6.14 -6.27
C ARG A 109 12.74 -7.29 -5.77
N ASN A 110 12.30 -8.19 -6.66
CA ASN A 110 11.53 -9.37 -6.25
C ASN A 110 12.39 -10.34 -5.43
N ARG A 111 13.72 -10.28 -5.57
CA ARG A 111 14.69 -11.10 -4.82
C ARG A 111 14.99 -10.55 -3.42
N LEU A 112 14.51 -9.36 -3.07
CA LEU A 112 14.70 -8.78 -1.73
C LEU A 112 14.03 -9.56 -0.60
N VAL A 113 13.20 -10.55 -0.91
CA VAL A 113 12.72 -11.52 0.07
C VAL A 113 13.85 -12.42 0.60
N LEU A 114 14.87 -12.72 -0.21
CA LEU A 114 15.97 -13.65 0.13
C LEU A 114 16.75 -13.22 1.39
N PRO A 115 17.28 -11.98 1.49
CA PRO A 115 18.00 -11.57 2.71
C PRO A 115 17.13 -11.60 3.96
N GLY A 116 15.81 -11.37 3.85
CA GLY A 116 14.87 -11.54 4.96
C GLY A 116 14.76 -12.99 5.40
N VAL A 117 14.70 -13.93 4.46
CA VAL A 117 14.70 -15.38 4.75
C VAL A 117 16.00 -15.82 5.41
N GLU A 118 17.16 -15.34 4.96
CA GLU A 118 18.46 -15.62 5.57
C GLU A 118 18.52 -15.15 7.04
N ILE A 119 17.94 -13.98 7.36
CA ILE A 119 17.83 -13.52 8.74
C ILE A 119 16.93 -14.45 9.57
N VAL A 120 15.79 -14.92 9.00
CA VAL A 120 14.91 -15.89 9.69
C VAL A 120 15.62 -17.21 9.95
N GLU A 121 16.42 -17.70 9.02
CA GLU A 121 17.20 -18.96 9.17
C GLU A 121 18.21 -18.87 10.31
N GLU A 122 18.89 -17.73 10.44
CA GLU A 122 19.90 -17.52 11.49
C GLU A 122 19.29 -17.24 12.86
N LEU A 123 18.31 -16.34 12.95
CA LEU A 123 17.73 -15.92 14.22
C LEU A 123 16.63 -16.87 14.72
N LYS A 124 16.00 -17.62 13.85
CA LYS A 124 14.93 -18.58 14.14
C LYS A 124 13.83 -18.00 15.04
N PRO A 125 13.21 -16.85 14.70
CA PRO A 125 12.15 -16.25 15.50
C PRO A 125 11.00 -17.23 15.73
N SER A 126 10.26 -17.06 16.84
CA SER A 126 9.04 -17.86 17.09
C SER A 126 8.01 -17.69 15.98
N TRP A 127 7.89 -16.44 15.52
CA TRP A 127 7.01 -16.03 14.45
C TRP A 127 7.76 -15.25 13.39
N PHE A 128 7.42 -15.45 12.11
CA PHE A 128 7.72 -14.47 11.07
C PHE A 128 6.47 -14.04 10.33
N LEU A 129 6.47 -12.80 9.89
CA LEU A 129 5.41 -12.17 9.10
C LEU A 129 6.02 -11.61 7.82
N LEU A 130 5.53 -12.07 6.66
CA LEU A 130 5.84 -11.48 5.36
C LEU A 130 4.57 -10.85 4.78
N GLU A 131 4.62 -9.54 4.54
CA GLU A 131 3.55 -8.81 3.85
C GLU A 131 3.96 -8.45 2.45
N ASN A 132 3.03 -8.57 1.51
CA ASN A 132 3.22 -8.07 0.16
C ASN A 132 1.88 -7.88 -0.58
N VAL A 133 1.94 -7.39 -1.81
CA VAL A 133 0.76 -7.32 -2.69
C VAL A 133 0.29 -8.73 -3.08
N ARG A 134 -1.02 -8.86 -3.34
CA ARG A 134 -1.66 -10.12 -3.73
C ARG A 134 -0.90 -10.93 -4.78
N ARG A 135 -0.29 -10.28 -5.78
CA ARG A 135 0.41 -10.96 -6.87
C ARG A 135 1.65 -11.73 -6.46
N MET A 136 2.18 -11.52 -5.26
CA MET A 136 3.34 -12.25 -4.77
C MET A 136 3.07 -13.76 -4.72
N GLU A 137 1.81 -14.20 -4.52
CA GLU A 137 1.42 -15.62 -4.53
C GLU A 137 1.89 -16.37 -5.78
N ASN A 138 1.94 -15.67 -6.92
CA ASN A 138 2.33 -16.22 -8.22
C ASN A 138 3.66 -15.67 -8.74
N THR A 139 4.45 -15.02 -7.88
CA THR A 139 5.72 -14.43 -8.31
C THR A 139 6.83 -15.46 -8.30
N ILE A 140 7.52 -15.55 -9.43
CA ILE A 140 8.69 -16.38 -9.63
C ILE A 140 9.93 -15.50 -9.55
N ILE A 141 10.94 -15.97 -8.85
CA ILE A 141 12.26 -15.33 -8.71
C ILE A 141 13.37 -16.32 -9.09
N THR A 142 14.53 -15.79 -9.38
CA THR A 142 15.76 -16.59 -9.42
C THR A 142 16.23 -16.79 -7.98
N ASN A 143 16.22 -18.05 -7.52
CA ASN A 143 16.64 -18.43 -6.17
C ASN A 143 18.17 -18.36 -5.99
N GLU A 144 18.66 -18.74 -4.81
CA GLU A 144 20.10 -18.75 -4.48
C GLU A 144 20.95 -19.68 -5.35
N ASN A 145 20.32 -20.69 -5.97
CA ASN A 145 20.98 -21.65 -6.86
C ASN A 145 20.95 -21.23 -8.34
N GLY A 146 20.35 -20.08 -8.67
CA GLY A 146 20.17 -19.63 -10.05
C GLY A 146 18.94 -20.24 -10.76
N GLU A 147 18.05 -20.94 -10.06
CA GLU A 147 16.87 -21.59 -10.60
C GLU A 147 15.62 -20.72 -10.44
N LEU A 148 14.67 -20.87 -11.35
CA LEU A 148 13.38 -20.17 -11.26
C LEU A 148 12.47 -20.90 -10.28
N GLU A 149 12.06 -20.22 -9.22
CA GLU A 149 11.23 -20.77 -8.16
C GLU A 149 10.14 -19.78 -7.72
N ASN A 150 8.96 -20.30 -7.38
CA ASN A 150 7.92 -19.47 -6.76
C ASN A 150 8.33 -19.06 -5.34
N ILE A 151 8.09 -17.80 -4.95
CA ILE A 151 8.50 -17.26 -3.64
C ILE A 151 7.96 -18.10 -2.48
N LEU A 152 6.66 -18.49 -2.50
CA LEU A 152 6.07 -19.28 -1.41
C LEU A 152 6.67 -20.70 -1.36
N SER A 153 6.94 -21.32 -2.52
CA SER A 153 7.63 -22.62 -2.59
C SER A 153 9.03 -22.53 -2.01
N MET A 154 9.77 -21.48 -2.33
CA MET A 154 11.11 -21.21 -1.78
C MET A 154 11.06 -21.05 -0.24
N LEU A 155 10.07 -20.31 0.29
CA LEU A 155 9.85 -20.20 1.75
C LEU A 155 9.66 -21.57 2.38
N GLY A 156 8.78 -22.42 1.79
CA GLY A 156 8.56 -23.79 2.27
C GLY A 156 9.82 -24.62 2.26
N ARG A 157 10.54 -24.65 1.14
CA ARG A 157 11.77 -25.42 0.98
C ARG A 157 12.84 -25.04 2.01
N ARG A 158 13.00 -23.75 2.28
CA ARG A 158 14.03 -23.25 3.19
C ARG A 158 13.64 -23.34 4.66
N LEU A 159 12.40 -23.06 5.00
CA LEU A 159 11.99 -22.85 6.40
C LEU A 159 11.28 -24.05 7.03
N HIS A 160 10.59 -24.94 6.26
CA HIS A 160 10.01 -26.16 6.84
C HIS A 160 11.06 -27.04 7.55
N PRO A 161 12.28 -27.26 7.01
CA PRO A 161 13.31 -28.04 7.70
C PRO A 161 13.75 -27.45 9.03
N LEU A 162 13.48 -26.17 9.26
CA LEU A 162 13.77 -25.46 10.53
C LEU A 162 12.61 -25.54 11.53
N GLY A 163 11.56 -26.30 11.23
CA GLY A 163 10.38 -26.48 12.08
C GLY A 163 9.28 -25.43 11.90
N TYR A 164 9.33 -24.60 10.86
CA TYR A 164 8.25 -23.66 10.59
C TYR A 164 7.07 -24.32 9.90
N THR A 165 5.87 -24.05 10.38
CA THR A 165 4.63 -24.18 9.60
C THR A 165 4.28 -22.82 9.01
N ILE A 166 4.05 -22.76 7.69
CA ILE A 166 3.83 -21.51 6.96
C ILE A 166 2.42 -21.49 6.39
N ARG A 167 1.70 -20.40 6.59
CA ARG A 167 0.37 -20.17 6.04
C ARG A 167 0.32 -18.78 5.39
N SER A 168 -0.27 -18.73 4.21
CA SER A 168 -0.39 -17.50 3.42
C SER A 168 -1.81 -17.32 2.91
N SER A 169 -2.36 -16.12 3.01
CA SER A 169 -3.69 -15.79 2.51
C SER A 169 -3.80 -14.32 2.13
N ILE A 170 -4.81 -14.01 1.30
CA ILE A 170 -5.15 -12.62 0.98
C ILE A 170 -6.07 -12.07 2.07
N ILE A 171 -5.60 -11.04 2.76
CA ILE A 171 -6.36 -10.32 3.78
C ILE A 171 -6.74 -8.95 3.24
N ASP A 172 -8.01 -8.58 3.35
CA ASP A 172 -8.49 -7.23 3.10
C ASP A 172 -8.55 -6.47 4.42
N PHE A 173 -7.80 -5.41 4.55
CA PHE A 173 -7.69 -4.69 5.82
C PHE A 173 -8.97 -3.98 6.25
N ARG A 174 -9.92 -3.73 5.32
CA ARG A 174 -11.25 -3.25 5.71
C ARG A 174 -12.02 -4.25 6.58
N ASP A 175 -11.75 -5.57 6.42
CA ASP A 175 -12.34 -6.63 7.24
C ASP A 175 -11.79 -6.61 8.68
N LEU A 176 -10.71 -5.85 8.91
CA LEU A 176 -10.08 -5.62 10.21
C LEU A 176 -10.41 -4.25 10.82
N GLY A 177 -11.37 -3.52 10.24
CA GLY A 177 -11.79 -2.20 10.71
C GLY A 177 -10.96 -1.03 10.17
N VAL A 178 -10.12 -1.23 9.17
CA VAL A 178 -9.42 -0.14 8.49
C VAL A 178 -10.36 0.53 7.47
N PRO A 179 -10.54 1.87 7.50
CA PRO A 179 -11.52 2.54 6.64
C PRO A 179 -11.14 2.63 5.14
N HIS A 180 -10.27 1.75 4.66
CA HIS A 180 -9.97 1.67 3.23
C HIS A 180 -9.75 0.23 2.74
N HIS A 181 -10.16 -0.02 1.51
CA HIS A 181 -9.96 -1.28 0.83
C HIS A 181 -8.47 -1.46 0.48
N ARG A 182 -7.81 -2.43 1.12
CA ARG A 182 -6.39 -2.75 0.87
C ARG A 182 -6.15 -4.24 1.03
N GLN A 183 -6.08 -4.95 -0.07
CA GLN A 183 -5.78 -6.38 -0.08
C GLN A 183 -4.27 -6.62 -0.08
N ARG A 184 -3.83 -7.50 0.83
CA ARG A 184 -2.44 -7.91 0.94
C ARG A 184 -2.31 -9.41 1.13
N LEU A 185 -1.25 -9.97 0.58
CA LEU A 185 -0.80 -11.30 0.91
C LEU A 185 -0.12 -11.22 2.27
N ILE A 186 -0.69 -11.91 3.24
CA ILE A 186 -0.15 -12.07 4.58
C ILE A 186 0.33 -13.50 4.73
N THR A 187 1.64 -13.66 4.89
CA THR A 187 2.27 -14.97 5.12
C THR A 187 2.80 -15.00 6.54
N VAL A 188 2.31 -15.94 7.33
CA VAL A 188 2.71 -16.15 8.71
C VAL A 188 3.44 -17.48 8.81
N GLY A 189 4.62 -17.48 9.42
CA GLY A 189 5.33 -18.67 9.80
C GLY A 189 5.40 -18.81 11.32
N CYS A 190 5.07 -19.99 11.82
CA CYS A 190 5.11 -20.35 13.23
C CYS A 190 6.08 -21.51 13.45
N ARG A 191 6.90 -21.39 14.49
CA ARG A 191 7.88 -22.40 14.89
C ARG A 191 7.62 -22.92 16.31
N ILE A 192 6.53 -22.54 16.95
CA ILE A 192 6.13 -22.95 18.29
C ILE A 192 5.54 -24.36 18.19
N PRO A 193 6.17 -25.42 18.75
CA PRO A 193 5.78 -26.79 18.53
C PRO A 193 4.32 -27.07 18.90
N GLU A 194 3.86 -26.51 20.01
CA GLU A 194 2.51 -26.70 20.53
C GLU A 194 1.42 -26.13 19.59
N ILE A 195 1.74 -25.09 18.81
CA ILE A 195 0.87 -24.55 17.77
C ILE A 195 0.97 -25.40 16.49
N VAL A 196 2.21 -25.70 16.08
CA VAL A 196 2.49 -26.42 14.83
C VAL A 196 1.81 -27.80 14.81
N GLU A 197 1.89 -28.53 15.93
CA GLU A 197 1.27 -29.88 16.07
C GLU A 197 -0.25 -29.86 15.95
N LYS A 198 -0.89 -28.73 16.25
CA LYS A 198 -2.36 -28.60 16.24
C LYS A 198 -2.92 -28.00 14.96
N LEU A 199 -2.07 -27.43 14.12
CA LEU A 199 -2.52 -26.93 12.82
C LEU A 199 -2.85 -28.09 11.88
N PRO A 200 -3.93 -28.01 11.08
CA PRO A 200 -4.22 -28.99 10.06
C PRO A 200 -3.01 -29.19 9.13
N PRO A 201 -2.56 -30.43 8.92
CA PRO A 201 -1.46 -30.69 8.01
C PRO A 201 -1.86 -30.28 6.60
N THR A 202 -1.00 -29.53 5.93
CA THR A 202 -1.15 -29.17 4.52
C THR A 202 0.20 -28.94 3.88
N ASN A 203 0.34 -29.39 2.65
CA ASN A 203 1.51 -29.11 1.83
C ASN A 203 1.38 -27.75 1.10
N GLU A 204 0.18 -27.15 1.10
CA GLU A 204 -0.07 -25.87 0.44
C GLU A 204 0.13 -24.71 1.42
N ILE A 205 1.05 -23.83 1.11
CA ILE A 205 1.30 -22.60 1.89
C ILE A 205 0.18 -21.58 1.65
N PHE A 206 -0.24 -21.39 0.40
CA PHE A 206 -1.29 -20.44 0.05
C PHE A 206 -2.68 -21.07 0.13
N SER A 207 -3.61 -20.35 0.75
CA SER A 207 -5.04 -20.67 0.75
C SER A 207 -5.87 -19.41 0.51
N LYS A 208 -6.97 -19.56 -0.24
CA LYS A 208 -7.96 -18.47 -0.41
C LYS A 208 -8.69 -18.16 0.89
N HIS A 209 -8.76 -19.12 1.79
CA HIS A 209 -9.38 -18.96 3.11
C HIS A 209 -8.28 -18.73 4.15
N PRO A 210 -8.39 -17.67 4.96
CA PRO A 210 -7.45 -17.42 6.04
C PRO A 210 -7.35 -18.62 6.99
N SER A 211 -6.14 -18.99 7.38
CA SER A 211 -5.89 -20.02 8.38
C SER A 211 -6.06 -19.44 9.78
N PRO A 212 -6.09 -20.28 10.82
CA PRO A 212 -6.13 -19.83 12.21
C PRO A 212 -4.97 -18.91 12.65
N LEU A 213 -3.85 -18.91 11.91
CA LEU A 213 -2.72 -18.00 12.15
C LEU A 213 -2.98 -16.56 11.67
N HIS A 214 -3.98 -16.35 10.80
CA HIS A 214 -4.33 -15.04 10.30
C HIS A 214 -5.26 -14.29 11.27
N PRO A 215 -5.31 -12.95 11.19
CA PRO A 215 -6.18 -12.16 12.06
C PRO A 215 -7.66 -12.53 11.84
N ILE A 216 -8.41 -12.47 12.94
CA ILE A 216 -9.86 -12.66 12.89
C ILE A 216 -10.50 -11.43 12.28
N ARG A 217 -11.43 -11.64 11.37
CA ARG A 217 -12.23 -10.57 10.77
C ARG A 217 -13.15 -9.95 11.81
N THR A 218 -13.27 -8.64 11.81
CA THR A 218 -14.07 -7.87 12.78
C THR A 218 -15.19 -7.05 12.13
N HIS A 219 -15.20 -6.95 10.80
CA HIS A 219 -16.13 -6.12 10.04
C HIS A 219 -16.57 -6.80 8.75
N GLY A 220 -17.78 -6.47 8.28
CA GLY A 220 -18.27 -6.82 6.95
C GLY A 220 -18.82 -8.25 6.79
N TYR A 221 -19.11 -8.95 7.89
CA TYR A 221 -19.67 -10.29 7.89
C TYR A 221 -20.92 -10.39 8.76
N ASP A 222 -21.65 -11.45 8.60
CA ASP A 222 -22.89 -11.70 9.35
C ASP A 222 -22.66 -11.62 10.86
N GLY A 223 -23.47 -10.82 11.53
CA GLY A 223 -23.38 -10.57 12.98
C GLY A 223 -22.29 -9.60 13.42
N GLN A 224 -21.50 -9.04 12.49
CA GLN A 224 -20.48 -8.03 12.76
C GLN A 224 -20.88 -6.66 12.23
N PRO A 225 -20.24 -5.57 12.71
CA PRO A 225 -20.40 -4.24 12.12
C PRO A 225 -20.11 -4.23 10.62
N GLY A 226 -20.77 -3.37 9.86
CA GLY A 226 -20.40 -3.09 8.47
C GLY A 226 -18.98 -2.58 8.33
N HIS A 227 -18.44 -2.57 7.10
CA HIS A 227 -17.16 -1.92 6.86
C HIS A 227 -17.26 -0.42 7.14
N ILE A 228 -16.26 0.15 7.79
CA ILE A 228 -16.20 1.58 8.12
C ILE A 228 -16.13 2.40 6.83
N THR A 229 -17.05 3.32 6.69
CA THR A 229 -17.22 4.17 5.50
C THR A 229 -16.36 5.43 5.58
N MET A 230 -16.20 6.09 4.43
CA MET A 230 -15.57 7.41 4.40
C MET A 230 -16.36 8.44 5.22
N ARG A 231 -17.71 8.36 5.20
CA ARG A 231 -18.56 9.26 5.96
C ARG A 231 -18.29 9.17 7.46
N GLU A 232 -18.20 7.96 8.00
CA GLU A 232 -17.89 7.74 9.41
C GLU A 232 -16.49 8.24 9.77
N SER A 233 -15.50 8.05 8.86
CA SER A 233 -14.11 8.37 9.14
C SER A 233 -13.78 9.85 9.00
N ILE A 234 -14.25 10.51 7.93
CA ILE A 234 -13.82 11.87 7.55
C ILE A 234 -14.97 12.85 7.29
N GLY A 235 -16.24 12.43 7.44
CA GLY A 235 -17.41 13.29 7.17
C GLY A 235 -17.51 14.51 8.09
N HIS A 236 -16.82 14.50 9.22
CA HIS A 236 -16.74 15.61 10.18
C HIS A 236 -15.66 16.66 9.84
N MET A 237 -14.81 16.39 8.85
CA MET A 237 -13.69 17.27 8.53
C MET A 237 -14.15 18.60 7.91
N PRO A 238 -13.48 19.73 8.23
CA PRO A 238 -13.77 21.02 7.62
C PRO A 238 -13.71 21.00 6.09
N LYS A 239 -14.46 21.88 5.43
CA LYS A 239 -14.47 21.97 3.97
C LYS A 239 -13.20 22.64 3.47
N LEU A 240 -12.60 22.04 2.44
CA LEU A 240 -11.50 22.57 1.64
C LEU A 240 -11.88 22.64 0.16
N ASP A 241 -11.17 23.47 -0.58
CA ASP A 241 -11.37 23.61 -2.02
C ASP A 241 -10.03 23.81 -2.73
N ALA A 242 -9.82 23.13 -3.85
CA ALA A 242 -8.53 23.10 -4.54
C ALA A 242 -8.16 24.42 -5.26
N LEU A 243 -9.09 25.39 -5.39
CA LEU A 243 -8.81 26.73 -5.93
C LEU A 243 -8.77 27.80 -4.85
N THR A 244 -9.67 27.72 -3.87
CA THR A 244 -9.96 28.86 -2.98
C THR A 244 -9.52 28.65 -1.54
N LYS A 245 -9.49 27.41 -1.02
CA LYS A 245 -9.09 27.07 0.35
C LYS A 245 -8.33 25.75 0.40
N THR A 246 -7.02 25.80 0.22
CA THR A 246 -6.19 24.56 0.16
C THR A 246 -5.67 24.08 1.50
N VAL A 247 -5.77 24.87 2.56
CA VAL A 247 -5.28 24.55 3.91
C VAL A 247 -6.31 25.00 4.94
N ASP A 248 -6.47 24.22 5.99
CA ASP A 248 -7.20 24.63 7.19
C ASP A 248 -6.26 25.36 8.16
N GLU A 249 -6.72 26.47 8.76
CA GLU A 249 -5.89 27.32 9.64
C GLU A 249 -5.59 26.66 10.99
N ASP A 250 -6.55 25.84 11.46
CA ASP A 250 -6.46 25.18 12.78
C ASP A 250 -5.74 23.83 12.71
N ASP A 251 -5.69 23.21 11.51
CA ASP A 251 -5.02 21.92 11.29
C ASP A 251 -4.11 21.92 10.06
N PRO A 252 -2.81 22.16 10.22
CA PRO A 252 -1.85 22.17 9.13
C PRO A 252 -1.76 20.86 8.34
N TYR A 253 -2.18 19.73 8.92
CA TYR A 253 -2.28 18.45 8.20
C TYR A 253 -3.53 18.39 7.31
N HIS A 254 -4.56 19.18 7.61
CA HIS A 254 -5.76 19.27 6.77
C HIS A 254 -5.49 20.19 5.57
N GLN A 255 -4.63 19.71 4.66
CA GLN A 255 -4.19 20.44 3.47
C GLN A 255 -4.20 19.55 2.22
N ILE A 256 -4.39 20.21 1.06
CA ILE A 256 -4.50 19.61 -0.25
C ILE A 256 -3.62 20.35 -1.28
N PRO A 257 -3.21 19.72 -2.39
CA PRO A 257 -2.63 20.43 -3.51
C PRO A 257 -3.68 21.30 -4.21
N SER A 258 -3.26 22.48 -4.69
CA SER A 258 -4.07 23.29 -5.61
C SER A 258 -4.24 22.59 -6.96
N TRP A 259 -5.35 22.84 -7.61
CA TRP A 259 -5.63 22.37 -8.96
C TRP A 259 -5.56 23.50 -9.98
N ASN A 260 -5.28 23.14 -11.24
CA ASN A 260 -5.52 24.03 -12.36
C ASN A 260 -7.04 24.04 -12.71
N GLU A 261 -7.45 25.07 -13.45
CA GLU A 261 -8.85 25.26 -13.86
C GLU A 261 -9.43 24.03 -14.59
N GLN A 262 -8.62 23.32 -15.36
CA GLN A 262 -9.08 22.14 -16.08
C GLN A 262 -9.42 20.98 -15.15
N HIS A 263 -8.56 20.66 -14.17
CA HIS A 263 -8.83 19.60 -13.19
C HIS A 263 -10.07 19.96 -12.37
N TYR A 264 -10.18 21.23 -11.98
CA TYR A 264 -11.32 21.72 -11.23
C TYR A 264 -12.62 21.59 -12.03
N PHE A 265 -12.67 22.12 -13.26
CA PHE A 265 -13.82 22.03 -14.15
C PHE A 265 -14.29 20.60 -14.38
N CYS A 266 -13.37 19.67 -14.61
CA CYS A 266 -13.74 18.26 -14.79
C CYS A 266 -14.39 17.69 -13.53
N MET A 267 -13.79 17.94 -12.37
CA MET A 267 -14.24 17.33 -11.13
C MET A 267 -15.49 17.98 -10.55
N GLU A 268 -15.69 19.30 -10.76
CA GLU A 268 -16.90 20.01 -10.36
C GLU A 268 -18.17 19.39 -10.96
N HIS A 269 -18.07 18.88 -12.18
CA HIS A 269 -19.15 18.25 -12.91
C HIS A 269 -19.13 16.71 -12.85
N THR A 270 -18.34 16.13 -11.95
CA THR A 270 -18.27 14.68 -11.77
C THR A 270 -19.07 14.27 -10.53
N PRO A 271 -20.11 13.44 -10.67
CA PRO A 271 -20.89 12.96 -9.53
C PRO A 271 -20.08 12.04 -8.59
N GLU A 272 -20.55 11.91 -7.36
CA GLU A 272 -20.04 10.94 -6.39
C GLU A 272 -19.92 9.54 -7.00
N GLY A 273 -18.80 8.86 -6.76
CA GLY A 273 -18.52 7.51 -7.25
C GLY A 273 -18.26 7.40 -8.76
N SER A 274 -18.35 8.50 -9.51
CA SER A 274 -18.16 8.55 -10.96
C SER A 274 -16.75 9.04 -11.34
N THR A 275 -16.40 8.91 -12.61
CA THR A 275 -15.17 9.45 -13.18
C THR A 275 -15.48 10.56 -14.19
N ALA A 276 -14.61 11.58 -14.23
CA ALA A 276 -14.78 12.67 -15.19
C ALA A 276 -14.66 12.21 -16.68
N PHE A 277 -14.15 11.02 -16.94
CA PHE A 277 -14.19 10.43 -18.28
C PHE A 277 -15.62 10.11 -18.75
N ASP A 278 -16.56 9.93 -17.83
CA ASP A 278 -17.98 9.63 -18.09
C ASP A 278 -18.85 10.90 -18.15
N ASN A 279 -18.27 12.10 -18.09
CA ASN A 279 -18.99 13.37 -18.22
C ASN A 279 -19.40 13.60 -19.69
N ASN A 280 -20.34 12.80 -20.17
CA ASN A 280 -20.83 12.86 -21.56
C ASN A 280 -22.00 13.84 -21.76
N THR A 281 -22.60 14.32 -20.68
CA THR A 281 -23.69 15.33 -20.75
C THR A 281 -23.09 16.73 -20.88
N CYS A 282 -23.52 17.46 -21.88
CA CYS A 282 -23.11 18.86 -22.07
C CYS A 282 -23.74 19.75 -21.01
N ILE A 283 -22.92 20.53 -20.32
CA ILE A 283 -23.35 21.43 -19.24
C ILE A 283 -24.18 22.59 -19.80
N SER A 284 -23.81 23.10 -20.97
CA SER A 284 -24.44 24.29 -21.59
C SER A 284 -25.80 23.99 -22.21
N CYS A 285 -25.98 22.83 -22.89
CA CYS A 285 -27.22 22.53 -23.59
C CYS A 285 -27.94 21.26 -23.15
N GLY A 286 -27.43 20.55 -22.15
CA GLY A 286 -28.02 19.32 -21.59
C GLY A 286 -27.99 18.11 -22.53
N HIS A 287 -27.30 18.20 -23.67
CA HIS A 287 -27.23 17.10 -24.64
C HIS A 287 -26.45 15.92 -24.09
N THR A 288 -27.01 14.68 -24.18
CA THR A 288 -26.42 13.43 -23.62
C THR A 288 -25.86 12.48 -24.66
N GLY A 289 -25.98 12.83 -25.96
CA GLY A 289 -25.54 11.99 -27.09
C GLY A 289 -24.03 12.06 -27.40
N ASN A 290 -23.20 12.66 -26.51
CA ASN A 290 -21.76 12.74 -26.70
C ASN A 290 -21.10 11.40 -26.35
N LEU A 291 -20.04 11.04 -27.08
CA LEU A 291 -19.29 9.80 -26.89
C LEU A 291 -18.13 10.02 -25.89
N SER A 292 -17.57 8.92 -25.40
CA SER A 292 -16.46 8.97 -24.43
C SER A 292 -15.20 9.69 -24.94
N GLN A 293 -14.94 9.65 -26.24
CA GLN A 293 -13.80 10.32 -26.89
C GLN A 293 -14.08 11.79 -27.25
N ASP A 294 -15.34 12.25 -27.21
CA ASP A 294 -15.68 13.61 -27.56
C ASP A 294 -15.15 14.59 -26.50
N VAL A 295 -14.52 15.65 -26.95
CA VAL A 295 -13.99 16.73 -26.12
C VAL A 295 -14.92 17.95 -26.11
N ASP A 296 -15.70 18.10 -27.17
CA ASP A 296 -16.71 19.14 -27.36
C ASP A 296 -18.07 18.50 -27.60
N CYS A 297 -19.12 19.22 -27.27
CA CYS A 297 -20.49 18.76 -27.45
C CYS A 297 -20.81 18.71 -29.00
N ASN A 298 -21.27 17.56 -29.46
CA ASN A 298 -21.61 17.35 -30.84
C ASN A 298 -22.89 18.10 -31.29
N LYS A 299 -23.65 18.70 -30.34
CA LYS A 299 -24.85 19.51 -30.61
C LYS A 299 -24.55 21.02 -30.61
N CYS A 300 -23.83 21.56 -29.65
CA CYS A 300 -23.63 23.01 -29.52
C CYS A 300 -22.15 23.45 -29.65
N GLY A 301 -21.20 22.50 -29.74
CA GLY A 301 -19.76 22.79 -29.83
C GLY A 301 -19.08 23.17 -28.53
N GLU A 302 -19.81 23.31 -27.41
CA GLU A 302 -19.25 23.70 -26.13
C GLU A 302 -18.41 22.58 -25.52
N ARG A 303 -17.38 22.97 -24.77
CA ARG A 303 -16.43 22.05 -24.14
C ARG A 303 -17.11 21.13 -23.11
N LEU A 304 -16.85 19.83 -23.20
CA LEU A 304 -17.30 18.85 -22.21
C LEU A 304 -16.36 18.85 -20.98
N ALA A 305 -16.92 18.59 -19.80
CA ALA A 305 -16.20 18.55 -18.53
C ALA A 305 -15.38 17.25 -18.38
N LYS A 306 -14.55 16.96 -19.36
CA LYS A 306 -13.69 15.77 -19.41
C LYS A 306 -12.21 16.13 -19.27
N PRO A 307 -11.37 15.23 -18.74
CA PRO A 307 -9.92 15.40 -18.75
C PRO A 307 -9.39 15.48 -20.19
N GLN A 308 -8.83 16.63 -20.55
CA GLN A 308 -8.40 16.92 -21.93
C GLN A 308 -6.97 17.42 -21.94
N ILE A 309 -6.28 17.15 -23.05
CA ILE A 309 -4.96 17.72 -23.36
C ILE A 309 -4.98 18.31 -24.78
N GLU A 310 -4.22 19.39 -24.96
CA GLU A 310 -3.86 19.85 -26.28
C GLU A 310 -2.74 18.99 -26.85
N VAL A 311 -2.90 18.53 -28.08
CA VAL A 311 -1.90 17.75 -28.81
C VAL A 311 -1.60 18.43 -30.12
N GLU A 312 -0.31 18.54 -30.46
CA GLU A 312 0.11 18.94 -31.79
C GLU A 312 0.18 17.69 -32.69
N GLU A 313 -0.55 17.72 -33.78
CA GLU A 313 -0.72 16.60 -34.69
C GLU A 313 -0.55 17.02 -36.17
N TRP A 314 -0.18 16.10 -37.00
CA TRP A 314 -0.11 16.25 -38.43
C TRP A 314 -0.84 15.11 -39.12
N GLU A 315 -1.42 15.40 -40.28
CA GLU A 315 -2.12 14.42 -41.10
C GLU A 315 -1.20 13.96 -42.24
N CYS A 316 -1.09 12.67 -42.44
CA CYS A 316 -0.30 12.08 -43.50
C CYS A 316 -0.97 12.32 -44.82
N PRO A 317 -0.33 12.98 -45.81
CA PRO A 317 -0.95 13.26 -47.12
C PRO A 317 -1.22 12.00 -47.94
N ASP A 318 -0.50 10.90 -47.68
CA ASP A 318 -0.63 9.69 -48.49
C ASP A 318 -1.75 8.77 -48.02
N CYS A 319 -2.11 8.80 -46.73
CA CYS A 319 -3.09 7.88 -46.14
C CYS A 319 -4.07 8.54 -45.17
N ASN A 320 -4.03 9.86 -45.02
CA ASN A 320 -4.90 10.67 -44.14
C ASN A 320 -4.86 10.25 -42.65
N PHE A 321 -3.83 9.50 -42.23
CA PHE A 321 -3.69 9.09 -40.85
C PHE A 321 -3.11 10.23 -40.00
N THR A 322 -3.79 10.55 -38.92
CA THR A 322 -3.35 11.60 -37.98
C THR A 322 -2.31 11.09 -37.00
N LEU A 323 -1.17 11.75 -36.93
CA LEU A 323 -0.04 11.39 -36.07
C LEU A 323 0.34 12.57 -35.14
N ARG A 324 0.84 12.23 -33.95
CA ARG A 324 1.41 13.25 -33.05
C ARG A 324 2.66 13.88 -33.69
N LYS A 325 2.90 15.16 -33.43
CA LYS A 325 4.11 15.90 -33.87
C LYS A 325 5.42 15.19 -33.54
N SER A 326 5.48 14.44 -32.44
CA SER A 326 6.65 13.65 -32.04
C SER A 326 6.96 12.47 -32.97
N ARG A 327 5.99 12.02 -33.79
CA ARG A 327 6.19 11.02 -34.82
C ARG A 327 6.62 11.69 -36.11
N THR A 328 7.78 11.28 -36.62
CA THR A 328 8.33 11.83 -37.89
C THR A 328 8.04 10.97 -39.09
N SER A 329 7.49 9.76 -38.92
CA SER A 329 7.12 8.85 -40.00
C SER A 329 5.73 8.25 -39.79
N CYS A 330 5.00 8.04 -40.88
CA CYS A 330 3.74 7.30 -40.92
C CYS A 330 3.97 5.81 -41.18
N GLN A 331 2.99 4.98 -40.82
CA GLN A 331 3.03 3.53 -41.12
C GLN A 331 3.00 3.19 -42.60
N CYS A 332 2.47 4.10 -43.43
CA CYS A 332 2.50 3.97 -44.92
C CYS A 332 3.88 4.23 -45.53
N GLY A 333 4.88 4.64 -44.73
CA GLY A 333 6.23 4.96 -45.20
C GLY A 333 6.50 6.45 -45.39
N PHE A 334 5.47 7.32 -45.39
CA PHE A 334 5.66 8.76 -45.52
C PHE A 334 6.47 9.33 -44.35
N ILE A 335 7.49 10.13 -44.66
CA ILE A 335 8.32 10.84 -43.69
C ILE A 335 7.91 12.32 -43.68
N ARG A 336 7.52 12.85 -42.51
CA ARG A 336 7.12 14.24 -42.36
C ARG A 336 8.27 15.19 -42.67
N PRO A 337 8.17 16.07 -43.67
CA PRO A 337 9.17 17.09 -43.97
C PRO A 337 9.34 18.07 -42.81
N LYS A 338 10.57 18.60 -42.66
CA LYS A 338 10.85 19.67 -41.70
C LYS A 338 10.07 20.93 -42.11
N GLY A 339 9.24 21.46 -41.21
CA GLY A 339 8.40 22.63 -41.48
C GLY A 339 6.96 22.31 -41.92
N MET A 340 6.61 21.04 -42.11
CA MET A 340 5.20 20.67 -42.37
C MET A 340 4.29 21.16 -41.24
N ALA A 341 3.17 21.75 -41.60
CA ALA A 341 2.18 22.30 -40.70
C ALA A 341 1.68 21.25 -39.68
N VAL A 342 1.47 21.67 -38.46
CA VAL A 342 0.83 20.87 -37.40
C VAL A 342 -0.41 21.62 -36.91
N THR A 343 -1.46 20.86 -36.66
CA THR A 343 -2.69 21.34 -36.04
C THR A 343 -2.67 21.12 -34.56
N ARG A 344 -3.28 22.03 -33.79
CA ARG A 344 -3.52 21.85 -32.37
C ARG A 344 -4.93 21.33 -32.14
N ASN A 345 -5.04 20.12 -31.67
CA ASN A 345 -6.30 19.47 -31.38
C ASN A 345 -6.44 19.17 -29.91
N ARG A 346 -7.65 19.25 -29.35
CA ARG A 346 -7.98 18.76 -28.05
C ARG A 346 -8.35 17.29 -28.12
N ARG A 347 -7.83 16.49 -27.18
CA ARG A 347 -8.20 15.07 -27.05
C ARG A 347 -8.41 14.70 -25.61
N VAL A 348 -9.30 13.74 -25.34
CA VAL A 348 -9.44 13.16 -24.02
C VAL A 348 -8.10 12.52 -23.61
N VAL A 349 -7.67 12.80 -22.37
CA VAL A 349 -6.42 12.26 -21.82
C VAL A 349 -6.48 10.73 -21.82
N ARG A 350 -5.44 10.08 -22.31
CA ARG A 350 -5.25 8.64 -22.10
C ARG A 350 -4.69 8.42 -20.69
N GLY A 351 -5.56 8.05 -19.76
CA GLY A 351 -5.21 7.82 -18.36
C GLY A 351 -5.64 6.45 -17.87
N PHE A 352 -5.32 6.17 -16.62
CA PHE A 352 -5.86 4.99 -15.94
C PHE A 352 -7.37 5.18 -15.74
N LYS A 353 -8.16 4.12 -15.91
CA LYS A 353 -9.61 4.15 -15.65
C LYS A 353 -9.98 4.58 -14.22
N THR A 354 -9.00 4.56 -13.33
CA THR A 354 -9.11 4.95 -11.92
C THR A 354 -8.83 6.42 -11.67
N SER A 355 -8.26 7.16 -12.62
CA SER A 355 -7.98 8.60 -12.46
C SER A 355 -9.25 9.45 -12.61
N TYR A 356 -9.20 10.70 -12.12
CA TYR A 356 -10.31 11.67 -12.16
C TYR A 356 -11.64 11.11 -11.61
N ARG A 357 -11.57 10.31 -10.54
CA ARG A 357 -12.73 9.67 -9.94
C ARG A 357 -13.01 10.22 -8.55
N ARG A 358 -14.28 10.51 -8.25
CA ARG A 358 -14.76 10.74 -6.88
C ARG A 358 -14.96 9.42 -6.16
N LEU A 359 -14.57 9.40 -4.91
CA LEU A 359 -14.88 8.31 -3.97
C LEU A 359 -16.37 8.34 -3.60
N LYS A 360 -16.82 7.39 -2.80
CA LYS A 360 -18.19 7.31 -2.27
C LYS A 360 -18.18 7.52 -0.78
N TRP A 361 -19.18 8.28 -0.29
CA TRP A 361 -19.35 8.51 1.14
C TRP A 361 -19.67 7.21 1.91
N ASP A 362 -20.59 6.41 1.36
CA ASP A 362 -21.14 5.24 2.04
C ASP A 362 -20.38 3.94 1.66
N ALA A 363 -19.08 4.06 1.47
CA ALA A 363 -18.16 2.95 1.25
C ALA A 363 -16.79 3.25 1.86
N PRO A 364 -15.98 2.22 2.19
CA PRO A 364 -14.57 2.42 2.52
C PRO A 364 -13.82 3.11 1.37
N ALA A 365 -12.80 3.90 1.70
CA ALA A 365 -11.94 4.49 0.67
C ALA A 365 -11.28 3.41 -0.20
N SER A 366 -10.91 3.75 -1.42
CA SER A 366 -10.03 2.89 -2.23
C SER A 366 -8.62 2.84 -1.64
N THR A 367 -7.81 1.84 -2.03
CA THR A 367 -6.43 1.69 -1.56
C THR A 367 -5.67 3.02 -1.62
N LEU A 368 -5.19 3.51 -0.47
CA LEU A 368 -4.30 4.66 -0.41
C LEU A 368 -2.97 4.31 -1.07
N THR A 369 -2.51 5.15 -1.98
CA THR A 369 -1.25 4.99 -2.71
C THR A 369 -0.35 6.20 -2.49
N MET A 370 0.94 6.06 -2.82
CA MET A 370 1.92 7.15 -2.75
C MET A 370 1.53 8.39 -3.60
N ASN A 371 0.68 8.21 -4.62
CA ASN A 371 0.21 9.26 -5.52
C ASN A 371 -1.16 9.84 -5.13
N SER A 372 -1.61 9.64 -3.91
CA SER A 372 -2.93 10.07 -3.42
C SER A 372 -3.19 11.59 -3.50
N GLY A 373 -2.18 12.39 -3.79
CA GLY A 373 -2.30 13.83 -4.06
C GLY A 373 -2.53 14.21 -5.52
N VAL A 374 -2.57 13.24 -6.47
CA VAL A 374 -2.60 13.51 -7.91
C VAL A 374 -3.87 12.92 -8.53
N ILE A 375 -4.87 13.77 -8.81
CA ILE A 375 -6.18 13.34 -9.33
C ILE A 375 -6.08 12.63 -10.68
N SER A 376 -5.07 12.94 -11.49
CA SER A 376 -4.83 12.32 -12.80
C SER A 376 -4.18 10.93 -12.73
N SER A 377 -3.77 10.46 -11.56
CA SER A 377 -3.08 9.19 -11.40
C SER A 377 -3.80 8.18 -10.51
N ASP A 378 -4.72 8.63 -9.65
CA ASP A 378 -5.35 7.75 -8.65
C ASP A 378 -6.80 8.16 -8.32
N MET A 379 -7.58 7.20 -7.78
CA MET A 379 -8.96 7.39 -7.32
C MET A 379 -8.99 8.05 -5.94
N LYS A 380 -8.71 9.35 -5.86
CA LYS A 380 -8.64 10.06 -4.57
C LYS A 380 -9.40 11.39 -4.59
N GLY A 381 -10.29 11.58 -5.55
CA GLY A 381 -11.24 12.70 -5.51
C GLY A 381 -12.16 12.54 -4.30
N HIS A 382 -12.25 13.61 -3.49
CA HIS A 382 -13.20 13.67 -2.38
C HIS A 382 -14.64 13.43 -2.90
N PRO A 383 -15.50 12.73 -2.17
CA PRO A 383 -16.83 12.38 -2.64
C PRO A 383 -17.67 13.59 -3.12
N GLU A 384 -17.58 14.71 -2.42
CA GLU A 384 -18.39 15.91 -2.65
C GLU A 384 -17.59 17.15 -3.07
N GLN A 385 -16.42 17.39 -2.45
CA GLN A 385 -15.65 18.62 -2.62
C GLN A 385 -14.70 18.54 -3.83
N ASN A 386 -14.36 19.68 -4.44
CA ASN A 386 -13.50 19.75 -5.64
C ASN A 386 -12.03 19.71 -5.26
N ARG A 387 -11.57 18.54 -4.83
CA ARG A 387 -10.22 18.29 -4.34
C ARG A 387 -9.92 16.79 -4.24
N VAL A 388 -8.66 16.46 -4.02
CA VAL A 388 -8.26 15.13 -3.52
C VAL A 388 -8.40 15.09 -1.99
N LEU A 389 -8.20 13.91 -1.40
CA LEU A 389 -8.14 13.76 0.05
C LEU A 389 -7.01 14.60 0.63
N SER A 390 -7.26 15.24 1.77
CA SER A 390 -6.24 15.97 2.53
C SER A 390 -5.24 15.01 3.19
N VAL A 391 -4.12 15.55 3.68
CA VAL A 391 -3.17 14.75 4.46
C VAL A 391 -3.82 14.23 5.72
N ARG A 392 -4.58 15.06 6.47
CA ARG A 392 -5.30 14.62 7.67
C ARG A 392 -6.27 13.46 7.38
N GLU A 393 -7.07 13.57 6.34
CA GLU A 393 -8.01 12.51 5.94
C GLU A 393 -7.29 11.20 5.62
N ILE A 394 -6.11 11.25 5.02
CA ILE A 394 -5.28 10.07 4.75
C ILE A 394 -4.78 9.43 6.05
N LEU A 395 -4.42 10.21 7.07
CA LEU A 395 -4.00 9.70 8.37
C LEU A 395 -5.14 8.97 9.07
N LEU A 396 -6.35 9.53 9.06
CA LEU A 396 -7.55 8.89 9.60
C LEU A 396 -7.89 7.60 8.83
N LEU A 397 -7.95 7.67 7.51
CA LEU A 397 -8.27 6.52 6.66
C LEU A 397 -7.20 5.40 6.71
N SER A 398 -5.95 5.72 7.04
CA SER A 398 -4.89 4.72 7.26
C SER A 398 -4.88 4.12 8.66
N SER A 399 -5.78 4.56 9.54
CA SER A 399 -5.79 4.19 10.96
C SER A 399 -4.54 4.60 11.75
N LEU A 400 -3.71 5.50 11.23
CA LEU A 400 -2.58 6.06 11.99
C LEU A 400 -3.06 7.03 13.07
N GLU A 401 -4.19 7.68 12.83
CA GLU A 401 -4.94 8.46 13.81
C GLU A 401 -6.34 7.86 13.96
N ALA A 402 -6.86 7.88 15.19
CA ALA A 402 -8.21 7.42 15.47
C ALA A 402 -9.23 8.38 14.84
N HIS A 403 -10.24 7.83 14.17
CA HIS A 403 -11.40 8.60 13.70
C HIS A 403 -12.55 8.45 14.71
N PRO A 404 -13.56 9.33 14.68
CA PRO A 404 -14.72 9.20 15.56
C PRO A 404 -15.39 7.82 15.46
N GLY A 405 -15.72 7.23 16.60
CA GLY A 405 -16.41 5.93 16.66
C GLY A 405 -15.54 4.69 16.58
N VAL A 406 -14.22 4.81 16.58
CA VAL A 406 -13.33 3.64 16.70
C VAL A 406 -12.87 3.40 18.13
N GLU A 407 -12.69 2.12 18.48
CA GLU A 407 -12.32 1.67 19.82
C GLU A 407 -10.80 1.50 20.00
N TYR A 408 -9.97 2.09 19.13
CA TYR A 408 -8.52 2.03 19.32
C TYR A 408 -7.93 3.42 19.52
N GLU A 409 -7.00 3.51 20.43
CA GLU A 409 -6.19 4.70 20.69
C GLU A 409 -4.72 4.28 20.78
N TRP A 410 -3.85 5.04 20.11
CA TRP A 410 -2.41 4.80 20.23
C TRP A 410 -1.85 5.56 21.42
N ASP A 411 -0.97 4.96 22.18
CA ASP A 411 -0.32 5.62 23.32
C ASP A 411 0.45 6.88 22.95
N ARG A 412 0.81 6.99 21.68
CA ARG A 412 1.63 8.07 21.15
C ARG A 412 1.04 8.58 19.83
N LYS A 413 1.31 9.86 19.55
CA LYS A 413 0.99 10.47 18.27
C LYS A 413 2.20 10.38 17.35
N TYR A 414 2.03 9.80 16.16
CA TYR A 414 3.07 9.71 15.15
C TYR A 414 3.42 11.10 14.60
N GLN A 415 4.73 11.40 14.52
CA GLN A 415 5.24 12.66 14.02
C GLN A 415 6.00 12.44 12.71
N PHE A 416 5.71 13.25 11.70
CA PHE A 416 6.37 13.16 10.38
C PHE A 416 7.69 13.95 10.33
N ARG A 417 8.33 14.14 11.47
CA ARG A 417 9.66 14.74 11.60
C ARG A 417 10.72 13.70 11.27
N SER A 418 11.41 13.89 10.16
CA SER A 418 12.48 12.97 9.75
C SER A 418 13.83 13.55 10.17
N ILE A 419 14.64 12.76 10.90
CA ILE A 419 15.96 13.13 11.41
C ILE A 419 17.06 12.24 10.84
N ASN A 420 18.23 12.83 10.58
CA ASN A 420 19.43 12.10 10.17
C ASN A 420 20.07 11.37 11.38
N GLN A 421 21.20 10.71 11.14
CA GLN A 421 21.94 9.98 12.20
C GLN A 421 22.49 10.90 13.30
N LYS A 422 22.62 12.22 13.03
CA LYS A 422 23.07 13.22 13.99
C LYS A 422 21.91 13.88 14.77
N GLY A 423 20.66 13.49 14.47
CA GLY A 423 19.46 14.09 15.07
C GLY A 423 19.00 15.38 14.38
N GLU A 424 19.58 15.75 13.24
CA GLU A 424 19.21 16.95 12.49
C GLU A 424 18.04 16.66 11.54
N LEU A 425 17.14 17.65 11.36
CA LEU A 425 16.00 17.50 10.45
C LEU A 425 16.43 17.45 8.97
N PHE A 426 15.85 16.54 8.20
CA PHE A 426 16.00 16.49 6.73
C PHE A 426 15.28 17.62 6.03
N TYR A 427 14.19 18.13 6.60
CA TYR A 427 13.34 19.15 5.99
C TYR A 427 13.17 20.36 6.91
N LYS A 428 13.02 21.54 6.32
CA LYS A 428 12.57 22.73 7.05
C LYS A 428 11.08 22.58 7.36
N GLY A 429 10.74 22.51 8.64
CA GLY A 429 9.36 22.33 9.11
C GLY A 429 9.07 20.91 9.62
N ASP A 430 7.87 20.73 10.15
CA ASP A 430 7.49 19.52 10.87
C ASP A 430 7.15 18.35 9.93
N PHE A 431 6.78 18.61 8.68
CA PHE A 431 6.49 17.57 7.70
C PHE A 431 6.44 18.10 6.25
N THR A 432 6.48 17.20 5.28
CA THR A 432 6.17 17.49 3.88
C THR A 432 4.98 16.63 3.43
N PRO A 433 3.92 17.22 2.81
CA PRO A 433 2.76 16.45 2.35
C PRO A 433 3.13 15.30 1.42
N LYS A 434 4.18 15.48 0.63
CA LYS A 434 4.69 14.44 -0.28
C LYS A 434 5.23 13.23 0.50
N LEU A 435 6.06 13.45 1.52
CA LEU A 435 6.61 12.37 2.35
C LEU A 435 5.50 11.61 3.06
N VAL A 436 4.54 12.33 3.69
CA VAL A 436 3.39 11.71 4.36
C VAL A 436 2.63 10.80 3.41
N ARG A 437 2.25 11.30 2.22
CA ARG A 437 1.51 10.52 1.22
C ARG A 437 2.29 9.28 0.75
N GLN A 438 3.60 9.41 0.60
CA GLN A 438 4.46 8.29 0.20
C GLN A 438 4.51 7.21 1.27
N VAL A 439 4.84 7.55 2.51
CA VAL A 439 5.00 6.56 3.57
C VAL A 439 3.67 5.89 3.93
N ILE A 440 2.56 6.63 3.97
CA ILE A 440 1.23 6.06 4.18
C ILE A 440 0.82 5.14 3.02
N GLY A 441 1.05 5.57 1.77
CA GLY A 441 0.66 4.80 0.59
C GLY A 441 1.39 3.45 0.45
N GLU A 442 2.58 3.32 1.00
CA GLU A 442 3.40 2.10 0.95
C GLU A 442 3.23 1.21 2.19
N SER A 443 2.81 1.78 3.32
CA SER A 443 2.78 1.10 4.62
C SER A 443 1.58 0.16 4.79
N ILE A 444 1.72 -0.73 5.77
CA ILE A 444 0.61 -1.45 6.38
C ILE A 444 -0.05 -0.49 7.38
N PRO A 445 -1.40 -0.34 7.36
CA PRO A 445 -2.10 0.43 8.37
C PRO A 445 -1.83 -0.10 9.79
N PRO A 446 -1.57 0.78 10.78
CA PRO A 446 -1.28 0.34 12.13
C PRO A 446 -2.33 -0.58 12.76
N LEU A 447 -3.62 -0.31 12.52
CA LEU A 447 -4.70 -1.16 13.01
C LEU A 447 -4.65 -2.57 12.42
N ALA A 448 -4.35 -2.69 11.11
CA ALA A 448 -4.19 -4.00 10.49
C ALA A 448 -3.01 -4.76 11.10
N MET A 449 -1.87 -4.10 11.30
CA MET A 449 -0.70 -4.71 11.94
C MET A 449 -1.00 -5.09 13.39
N ASN A 450 -1.68 -4.24 14.14
CA ASN A 450 -2.12 -4.55 15.51
C ASN A 450 -3.01 -5.80 15.55
N ARG A 451 -3.99 -5.93 14.64
CA ARG A 451 -4.86 -7.12 14.57
C ARG A 451 -4.08 -8.38 14.17
N ILE A 452 -3.11 -8.26 13.26
CA ILE A 452 -2.26 -9.40 12.85
C ILE A 452 -1.40 -9.85 14.03
N VAL A 453 -0.65 -8.95 14.64
CA VAL A 453 0.27 -9.26 15.73
C VAL A 453 -0.48 -9.65 17.02
N GLY A 454 -1.60 -8.98 17.30
CA GLY A 454 -2.49 -9.33 18.41
C GLY A 454 -3.02 -10.77 18.31
N ARG A 455 -3.29 -11.25 17.07
CA ARG A 455 -3.66 -12.67 16.87
C ARG A 455 -2.53 -13.63 17.25
N LEU A 456 -1.29 -13.29 16.91
CA LEU A 456 -0.14 -14.13 17.27
C LEU A 456 0.07 -14.19 18.78
N MET A 457 -0.12 -13.05 19.47
CA MET A 457 -0.07 -12.98 20.93
C MET A 457 -1.19 -13.80 21.58
N ASP A 458 -2.42 -13.67 21.09
CA ASP A 458 -3.57 -14.46 21.57
C ASP A 458 -3.30 -15.97 21.46
N LEU A 459 -2.68 -16.42 20.38
CA LEU A 459 -2.29 -17.82 20.21
C LEU A 459 -1.24 -18.25 21.23
N ASP A 460 -0.22 -17.45 21.51
CA ASP A 460 0.81 -17.74 22.53
C ASP A 460 0.20 -17.80 23.93
N GLU A 461 -0.62 -16.80 24.30
CA GLU A 461 -1.24 -16.75 25.64
C GLU A 461 -2.17 -17.93 25.90
N ARG A 462 -2.95 -18.34 24.89
CA ARG A 462 -3.82 -19.52 25.01
C ARG A 462 -3.03 -20.79 25.22
N ILE A 463 -1.87 -20.94 24.59
CA ILE A 463 -1.00 -22.10 24.78
C ILE A 463 -0.37 -22.09 26.15
N GLU A 464 0.14 -20.97 26.63
CA GLU A 464 0.66 -20.85 27.99
C GLU A 464 -0.42 -21.11 29.05
N GLY A 465 -1.65 -20.66 28.84
CA GLY A 465 -2.80 -20.96 29.68
C GLY A 465 -3.15 -22.45 29.70
N LEU A 466 -3.11 -23.13 28.55
CA LEU A 466 -3.44 -24.55 28.41
C LEU A 466 -2.34 -25.47 28.93
N SER A 467 -1.07 -25.08 28.88
CA SER A 467 0.02 -25.83 29.48
C SER A 467 -0.14 -25.96 31.00
N LYS A 468 -0.90 -25.06 31.64
CA LYS A 468 -1.24 -25.07 33.07
C LYS A 468 -2.47 -25.94 33.39
N THR A 469 -3.30 -26.29 32.41
CA THR A 469 -4.48 -27.14 32.58
C THR A 469 -4.20 -28.54 32.02
N LYS A 470 -3.62 -29.42 32.86
CA LYS A 470 -3.41 -30.83 32.52
C LYS A 470 -4.75 -31.52 32.25
N GLY A 471 -5.01 -31.96 31.00
CA GLY A 471 -6.10 -32.86 30.66
C GLY A 471 -7.11 -32.42 29.58
N MET A 472 -6.89 -31.32 28.88
CA MET A 472 -7.76 -30.89 27.78
C MET A 472 -7.54 -31.75 26.53
N SER A 473 -8.64 -32.23 25.88
CA SER A 473 -8.53 -32.94 24.59
C SER A 473 -8.06 -32.01 23.48
N THR A 474 -7.33 -32.55 22.50
CA THR A 474 -6.85 -31.80 21.32
C THR A 474 -8.01 -31.11 20.59
N GLN A 475 -9.18 -31.76 20.50
CA GLN A 475 -10.35 -31.18 19.83
C GLN A 475 -10.90 -29.96 20.58
N LYS A 476 -11.04 -30.05 21.92
CA LYS A 476 -11.50 -28.90 22.71
C LYS A 476 -10.54 -27.72 22.66
N PHE A 477 -9.25 -27.99 22.59
CA PHE A 477 -8.22 -26.98 22.37
C PHE A 477 -8.35 -26.30 20.99
N LEU A 478 -8.57 -27.08 19.92
CA LEU A 478 -8.79 -26.54 18.59
C LEU A 478 -10.05 -25.66 18.55
N ASP A 479 -11.13 -26.11 19.18
CA ASP A 479 -12.38 -25.38 19.26
C ASP A 479 -12.22 -24.05 20.03
N GLU A 480 -11.39 -24.00 21.08
CA GLU A 480 -11.14 -22.78 21.86
C GLU A 480 -10.16 -21.80 21.20
N ILE A 481 -9.22 -22.29 20.37
CA ILE A 481 -8.27 -21.44 19.64
C ILE A 481 -8.82 -20.95 18.31
N PHE A 482 -9.69 -21.75 17.67
CA PHE A 482 -10.11 -21.52 16.28
C PHE A 482 -11.56 -21.04 16.15
N ASN A 483 -12.34 -20.99 17.23
CA ASN A 483 -13.62 -20.29 17.36
C ASN A 483 -13.44 -19.01 18.19
#